data_2edfef0dc3bc27bf27b16f30bc6e55f6
#
_entry.id   2edfef0dc3bc27bf27b16f30bc6e55f6
#
_cell.length_a   1.000
_cell.length_b   1.000
_cell.length_c   1.000
_cell.angle_alpha   90.00
_cell.angle_beta   90.00
_cell.angle_gamma   90.00
#
_symmetry.space_group_name_H-M   'P 1'
#
loop_
_entity.id
_entity.type
_entity.pdbx_description
1 polymer ?
#
loop_
_entity_poly.entity_id
_entity_poly.type
_entity_poly.pdbx_seq_one_letter_code
_entity_poly.pdbx_strand_id
1 'polypeptide(L)'
;MEYTLIPHFGKAGFELMAFTFIKMHVNGGKAGYEELKNRVQAFFDDHPNLLMACRGEGMNCDGIIVSLHRNFVEFTEYVRELKMDVSDAEVVGSFLASLEEANKLRCLTLKRLKFHAKTEAKTV
;
A
#
# COMPACT_ATOMS: atom_id res chain seq x y z
N MET A 1 4.53 20.08 -14.46
CA MET A 1 3.93 19.99 -14.12
C MET A 1 3.52 19.33 -13.08
N GLU A 2 2.82 18.72 -12.88
CA GLU A 2 2.25 18.23 -11.90
C GLU A 2 3.03 17.42 -11.05
N TYR A 3 4.19 17.35 -11.24
CA TYR A 3 5.11 16.81 -10.32
C TYR A 3 5.17 17.56 -9.03
N THR A 4 4.61 18.75 -9.01
CA THR A 4 4.52 19.54 -7.79
C THR A 4 3.35 19.14 -6.92
N LEU A 5 2.53 18.20 -7.38
CA LEU A 5 1.41 17.74 -6.60
C LEU A 5 1.88 17.03 -5.35
N ILE A 6 1.55 17.58 -4.21
CA ILE A 6 1.85 16.99 -2.92
C ILE A 6 0.54 16.45 -2.36
N PRO A 7 0.46 15.15 -2.11
CA PRO A 7 -0.78 14.58 -1.58
C PRO A 7 -1.10 15.11 -0.19
N HIS A 8 -2.31 15.59 -0.02
CA HIS A 8 -2.83 16.02 1.27
C HIS A 8 -3.97 15.09 1.66
N PHE A 9 -3.60 13.87 2.01
CA PHE A 9 -4.58 12.83 2.28
C PHE A 9 -5.52 13.17 3.43
N GLY A 10 -5.02 13.87 4.44
CA GLY A 10 -5.85 14.31 5.54
C GLY A 10 -6.96 15.25 5.10
N LYS A 11 -6.68 16.13 4.14
CA LYS A 11 -7.67 17.07 3.61
C LYS A 11 -8.74 16.36 2.79
N ALA A 12 -8.40 15.18 2.25
CA ALA A 12 -9.37 14.36 1.53
C ALA A 12 -10.22 13.50 2.46
N GLY A 13 -10.04 13.63 3.77
CA GLY A 13 -10.85 12.90 4.74
C GLY A 13 -10.23 11.62 5.26
N PHE A 14 -8.97 11.34 4.90
CA PHE A 14 -8.29 10.15 5.38
C PHE A 14 -7.46 10.48 6.61
N GLU A 15 -7.59 9.67 7.65
CA GLU A 15 -6.86 9.87 8.90
C GLU A 15 -5.71 8.90 9.08
N LEU A 16 -5.76 7.76 8.38
CA LEU A 16 -4.76 6.71 8.55
C LEU A 16 -4.19 6.25 7.21
N MET A 17 -2.88 6.02 7.20
CA MET A 17 -2.22 5.30 6.13
C MET A 17 -1.76 3.97 6.72
N ALA A 18 -2.20 2.88 6.13
CA ALA A 18 -1.89 1.55 6.62
C ALA A 18 -0.86 0.86 5.74
N PHE A 19 0.13 0.26 6.39
CA PHE A 19 1.12 -0.58 5.74
C PHE A 19 0.83 -2.00 6.19
N THR A 20 0.22 -2.79 5.33
CA THR A 20 -0.20 -4.15 5.67
C THR A 20 0.80 -5.14 5.10
N PHE A 21 1.39 -5.95 5.99
CA PHE A 21 2.39 -6.93 5.61
C PHE A 21 1.71 -8.28 5.45
N ILE A 22 1.92 -8.89 4.29
CA ILE A 22 1.24 -10.14 3.98
C ILE A 22 2.21 -11.23 3.58
N LYS A 23 1.81 -12.47 3.87
CA LYS A 23 2.51 -13.65 3.43
C LYS A 23 1.54 -14.46 2.58
N MET A 24 1.99 -14.83 1.39
CA MET A 24 1.16 -15.56 0.45
C MET A 24 1.37 -17.06 0.59
N HIS A 25 0.26 -17.79 0.63
CA HIS A 25 0.27 -19.24 0.67
C HIS A 25 -0.29 -19.73 -0.66
N VAL A 26 0.61 -19.96 -1.63
CA VAL A 26 0.21 -20.33 -2.97
C VAL A 26 0.37 -21.84 -3.15
N ASN A 27 -0.73 -22.51 -3.47
CA ASN A 27 -0.74 -23.92 -3.80
C ASN A 27 -1.13 -24.06 -5.26
N GLY A 28 -0.69 -25.13 -5.91
CA GLY A 28 -1.07 -25.38 -7.29
C GLY A 28 -0.10 -24.85 -8.33
N GLY A 29 1.12 -24.49 -7.91
CA GLY A 29 2.18 -24.09 -8.82
C GLY A 29 1.84 -22.82 -9.60
N LYS A 30 2.18 -22.83 -10.89
CA LYS A 30 2.01 -21.66 -11.74
C LYS A 30 0.53 -21.28 -11.94
N ALA A 31 -0.34 -22.27 -12.08
CA ALA A 31 -1.76 -22.02 -12.27
C ALA A 31 -2.38 -21.38 -11.02
N GLY A 32 -1.98 -21.89 -9.85
CA GLY A 32 -2.43 -21.31 -8.58
C GLY A 32 -1.95 -19.89 -8.40
N TYR A 33 -0.74 -19.59 -8.83
CA TYR A 33 -0.20 -18.24 -8.76
C TYR A 33 -0.98 -17.27 -9.64
N GLU A 34 -1.32 -17.66 -10.87
CA GLU A 34 -2.09 -16.82 -11.76
C GLU A 34 -3.50 -16.54 -11.22
N GLU A 35 -4.12 -17.56 -10.66
CA GLU A 35 -5.44 -17.38 -10.04
C GLU A 35 -5.38 -16.42 -8.87
N LEU A 36 -4.37 -16.56 -8.01
CA LEU A 36 -4.17 -15.67 -6.89
C LEU A 36 -3.95 -14.23 -7.35
N LYS A 37 -3.13 -14.05 -8.38
CA LYS A 37 -2.86 -12.74 -8.95
C LYS A 37 -4.15 -12.08 -9.44
N ASN A 38 -5.02 -12.84 -10.09
CA ASN A 38 -6.28 -12.32 -10.57
C ASN A 38 -7.21 -11.91 -9.44
N ARG A 39 -7.26 -12.68 -8.36
CA ARG A 39 -8.07 -12.33 -7.19
C ARG A 39 -7.56 -11.07 -6.49
N VAL A 40 -6.25 -10.94 -6.38
CA VAL A 40 -5.64 -9.74 -5.80
C VAL A 40 -5.97 -8.52 -6.64
N GLN A 41 -5.87 -8.65 -7.96
CA GLN A 41 -6.19 -7.54 -8.85
C GLN A 41 -7.66 -7.13 -8.74
N ALA A 42 -8.56 -8.11 -8.65
CA ALA A 42 -9.99 -7.83 -8.48
C ALA A 42 -10.25 -7.11 -7.16
N PHE A 43 -9.57 -7.52 -6.09
CA PHE A 43 -9.70 -6.87 -4.80
C PHE A 43 -9.26 -5.42 -4.88
N PHE A 44 -8.16 -5.14 -5.59
CA PHE A 44 -7.67 -3.78 -5.77
C PHE A 44 -8.64 -2.93 -6.56
N ASP A 45 -9.25 -3.51 -7.59
CA ASP A 45 -10.22 -2.78 -8.41
C ASP A 45 -11.45 -2.37 -7.61
N ASP A 46 -11.81 -3.17 -6.60
CA ASP A 46 -12.94 -2.88 -5.73
C ASP A 46 -12.61 -1.93 -4.58
N HIS A 47 -11.34 -1.64 -4.37
CA HIS A 47 -10.90 -0.80 -3.24
C HIS A 47 -10.01 0.34 -3.72
N PRO A 48 -10.61 1.44 -4.20
CA PRO A 48 -9.82 2.56 -4.74
C PRO A 48 -8.95 3.27 -3.70
N ASN A 49 -9.14 2.99 -2.43
CA ASN A 49 -8.29 3.55 -1.37
C ASN A 49 -6.95 2.81 -1.21
N LEU A 50 -6.72 1.78 -2.00
CA LEU A 50 -5.43 1.10 -2.02
C LEU A 50 -4.48 1.88 -2.94
N LEU A 51 -3.36 2.31 -2.38
CA LEU A 51 -2.39 3.13 -3.11
C LEU A 51 -1.37 2.30 -3.86
N MET A 52 -0.94 1.21 -3.25
CA MET A 52 0.18 0.46 -3.81
C MET A 52 0.21 -0.94 -3.21
N ALA A 53 0.66 -1.89 -3.98
CA ALA A 53 0.99 -3.21 -3.49
C ALA A 53 2.27 -3.65 -4.18
N CYS A 54 3.20 -4.16 -3.39
CA CYS A 54 4.49 -4.59 -3.89
C CYS A 54 4.83 -5.96 -3.35
N ARG A 55 5.47 -6.77 -4.19
CA ARG A 55 6.09 -8.01 -3.73
C ARG A 55 7.49 -7.68 -3.25
N GLY A 56 7.96 -8.42 -2.26
CA GLY A 56 9.29 -8.22 -1.73
C GLY A 56 9.64 -9.31 -0.74
N GLU A 57 10.72 -9.09 -0.01
CA GLU A 57 11.17 -10.02 1.00
C GLU A 57 11.62 -9.26 2.23
N GLY A 58 11.30 -9.77 3.39
CA GLY A 58 11.72 -9.20 4.65
C GLY A 58 10.66 -9.41 5.72
N MET A 59 11.09 -9.44 6.96
CA MET A 59 10.21 -9.60 8.11
C MET A 59 9.25 -10.79 7.99
N ASN A 60 9.72 -11.86 7.34
CA ASN A 60 8.92 -13.06 7.09
C ASN A 60 7.63 -12.78 6.31
N CYS A 61 7.69 -11.80 5.40
CA CYS A 61 6.56 -11.39 4.55
C CYS A 61 6.96 -11.43 3.09
N ASP A 62 5.97 -11.56 2.22
CA ASP A 62 6.17 -11.60 0.77
C ASP A 62 5.68 -10.35 0.07
N GLY A 63 4.91 -9.54 0.75
CA GLY A 63 4.34 -8.37 0.13
C GLY A 63 3.88 -7.33 1.13
N ILE A 64 3.67 -6.14 0.61
CA ILE A 64 3.17 -5.03 1.41
C ILE A 64 2.08 -4.32 0.61
N ILE A 65 1.01 -3.94 1.29
CA ILE A 65 -0.06 -3.15 0.70
C ILE A 65 -0.12 -1.83 1.46
N VAL A 66 -0.14 -0.74 0.72
CA VAL A 66 -0.30 0.60 1.29
C VAL A 66 -1.69 1.10 0.97
N SER A 67 -2.44 1.50 1.98
CA SER A 67 -3.83 1.91 1.82
C SER A 67 -4.15 3.10 2.70
N LEU A 68 -5.23 3.81 2.33
CA LEU A 68 -5.72 4.95 3.10
C LEU A 68 -7.08 4.62 3.69
N HIS A 69 -7.29 5.03 4.93
CA HIS A 69 -8.55 4.78 5.63
C HIS A 69 -9.00 6.01 6.38
N ARG A 70 -10.29 6.20 6.47
CA ARG A 70 -10.86 7.37 7.16
C ARG A 70 -10.74 7.26 8.66
N ASN A 71 -10.78 6.03 9.17
CA ASN A 71 -10.67 5.79 10.60
C ASN A 71 -10.29 4.33 10.84
N PHE A 72 -10.11 4.00 12.10
CA PHE A 72 -9.69 2.65 12.47
C PHE A 72 -10.75 1.58 12.15
N VAL A 73 -12.01 1.93 12.28
CA VAL A 73 -13.11 1.00 11.97
C VAL A 73 -13.08 0.60 10.50
N GLU A 74 -12.90 1.59 9.61
CA GLU A 74 -12.79 1.33 8.18
C GLU A 74 -11.60 0.43 7.87
N PHE A 75 -10.48 0.64 8.57
CA PHE A 75 -9.31 -0.21 8.41
C PHE A 75 -9.61 -1.66 8.81
N THR A 76 -10.29 -1.88 9.93
CA THR A 76 -10.59 -3.24 10.38
C THR A 76 -11.53 -3.96 9.42
N GLU A 77 -12.47 -3.23 8.83
CA GLU A 77 -13.35 -3.79 7.82
C GLU A 77 -12.56 -4.20 6.56
N TYR A 78 -11.62 -3.36 6.16
CA TYR A 78 -10.75 -3.65 5.03
C TYR A 78 -9.94 -4.93 5.27
N VAL A 79 -9.36 -5.10 6.45
CA VAL A 79 -8.58 -6.29 6.77
C VAL A 79 -9.46 -7.53 6.73
N ARG A 80 -10.69 -7.42 7.24
CA ARG A 80 -11.62 -8.54 7.22
C ARG A 80 -11.98 -8.93 5.79
N GLU A 81 -12.26 -7.95 4.92
CA GLU A 81 -12.56 -8.21 3.53
C GLU A 81 -11.37 -8.84 2.80
N LEU A 82 -10.17 -8.37 3.09
CA LEU A 82 -8.96 -8.94 2.51
C LEU A 82 -8.83 -10.42 2.87
N LYS A 83 -9.06 -10.76 4.13
CA LYS A 83 -8.99 -12.15 4.58
C LYS A 83 -10.05 -13.03 3.94
N MET A 84 -11.22 -12.47 3.68
CA MET A 84 -12.32 -13.21 3.07
C MET A 84 -12.13 -13.37 1.56
N ASP A 85 -11.76 -12.31 0.88
CA ASP A 85 -11.68 -12.29 -0.58
C ASP A 85 -10.39 -12.89 -1.11
N VAL A 86 -9.32 -12.78 -0.35
CA VAL A 86 -8.00 -13.32 -0.72
C VAL A 86 -7.52 -14.20 0.43
N SER A 87 -8.16 -15.35 0.56
CA SER A 87 -7.88 -16.24 1.69
C SER A 87 -6.47 -16.81 1.72
N ASP A 88 -5.77 -16.79 0.57
CA ASP A 88 -4.39 -17.25 0.50
C ASP A 88 -3.39 -16.21 1.02
N ALA A 89 -3.86 -15.02 1.33
CA ALA A 89 -3.04 -13.97 1.89
C ALA A 89 -3.18 -13.96 3.42
N GLU A 90 -2.08 -14.23 4.09
CA GLU A 90 -2.05 -14.14 5.54
C GLU A 90 -1.58 -12.75 5.93
N VAL A 91 -2.36 -12.04 6.72
CA VAL A 91 -1.96 -10.74 7.23
C VAL A 91 -1.05 -10.96 8.43
N VAL A 92 0.25 -10.70 8.23
CA VAL A 92 1.25 -10.89 9.28
C VAL A 92 1.16 -9.78 10.30
N GLY A 93 0.91 -8.57 9.85
CA GLY A 93 0.76 -7.42 10.73
C GLY A 93 0.50 -6.17 9.93
N SER A 94 0.20 -5.10 10.64
CA SER A 94 -0.06 -3.80 10.02
C SER A 94 0.57 -2.70 10.84
N PHE A 95 1.07 -1.69 10.14
CA PHE A 95 1.55 -0.46 10.76
C PHE A 95 0.59 0.66 10.34
N LEU A 96 0.03 1.35 11.31
CA LEU A 96 -0.92 2.43 11.04
C LEU A 96 -0.25 3.77 11.34
N ALA A 97 -0.08 4.57 10.30
CA ALA A 97 0.49 5.90 10.42
C ALA A 97 -0.64 6.93 10.46
N SER A 98 -0.59 7.82 11.43
CA SER A 98 -1.54 8.91 11.52
C SER A 98 -1.20 9.98 10.48
N LEU A 99 -2.22 10.47 9.80
CA LEU A 99 -2.07 11.53 8.79
C LEU A 99 -2.34 12.92 9.37
N GLU A 100 -2.52 13.03 10.70
CA GLU A 100 -2.67 14.33 11.34
C GLU A 100 -1.38 15.11 11.21
N GLU A 101 -1.52 16.43 10.96
CA GLU A 101 -0.36 17.29 10.77
C GLU A 101 0.62 17.24 11.93
N ALA A 102 0.11 17.16 13.15
CA ALA A 102 0.95 17.14 14.34
C ALA A 102 1.86 15.91 14.42
N ASN A 103 1.52 14.84 13.71
CA ASN A 103 2.27 13.59 13.75
C ASN A 103 3.20 13.40 12.55
N LYS A 104 3.17 14.33 11.59
CA LYS A 104 4.00 14.20 10.40
C LYS A 104 5.37 14.79 10.63
N LEU A 105 6.39 14.03 10.30
CA LEU A 105 7.77 14.53 10.32
C LEU A 105 8.13 15.16 8.99
N ARG A 106 7.50 14.67 7.91
CA ARG A 106 7.72 15.20 6.57
C ARG A 106 6.57 14.80 5.67
N CYS A 107 6.11 15.72 4.86
CA CYS A 107 5.09 15.42 3.86
C CYS A 107 5.68 14.61 2.72
N LEU A 108 4.88 13.71 2.17
CA LEU A 108 5.28 12.98 0.98
C LEU A 108 5.43 13.95 -0.17
N THR A 109 6.56 13.91 -0.86
CA THR A 109 6.81 14.79 -2.00
C THR A 109 7.68 14.10 -3.03
N LEU A 110 7.44 14.41 -4.28
CA LEU A 110 8.25 13.90 -5.39
C LEU A 110 9.35 14.88 -5.80
N LYS A 111 9.40 16.06 -5.21
CA LYS A 111 10.37 17.07 -5.58
C LYS A 111 11.82 16.61 -5.43
N ARG A 112 12.14 15.99 -4.31
CA ARG A 112 13.52 15.54 -4.07
C ARG A 112 13.88 14.38 -4.98
N LEU A 113 12.97 13.48 -5.21
CA LEU A 113 13.21 12.36 -6.12
C LEU A 113 13.50 12.85 -7.52
N LYS A 114 12.74 13.83 -8.00
CA LYS A 114 12.94 14.41 -9.31
C LYS A 114 14.31 15.11 -9.40
N PHE A 115 14.70 15.80 -8.35
CA PHE A 115 15.98 16.48 -8.29
C PHE A 115 17.14 15.49 -8.40
N HIS A 116 17.08 14.40 -7.65
CA HIS A 116 18.11 13.37 -7.68
C HIS A 116 18.22 12.73 -9.06
N ALA A 117 17.11 12.44 -9.69
CA ALA A 117 17.11 11.85 -11.03
C ALA A 117 17.81 12.76 -12.03
N LYS A 118 17.57 14.06 -11.96
CA LYS A 118 18.25 15.02 -12.85
C LYS A 118 19.74 15.09 -12.58
N THR A 119 20.13 15.07 -11.32
CA THR A 119 21.53 15.13 -10.95
C THR A 119 22.29 13.90 -11.45
N GLU A 120 21.71 12.73 -11.28
CA GLU A 120 22.31 11.49 -11.77
C GLU A 120 22.44 11.49 -13.28
N ALA A 121 21.43 11.96 -13.99
CA ALA A 121 21.46 12.05 -15.44
C ALA A 121 22.59 12.95 -15.92
N LYS A 122 22.89 14.01 -15.18
CA LYS A 122 23.97 14.92 -15.55
C LYS A 122 25.36 14.34 -15.30
N THR A 123 25.49 13.45 -14.35
CA THR A 123 26.78 12.85 -14.01
C THR A 123 27.15 11.68 -14.92
N VAL A 124 26.18 11.17 -15.65
CA VAL A 124 26.43 10.13 -16.63
C VAL A 124 26.85 10.71 -17.94
#